data_ce364d0a1253792ed26d75dbf32a6162
#
_entry.id   ce364d0a1253792ed26d75dbf32a6162
#
_cell.length_a   1.000
_cell.length_b   1.000
_cell.length_c   1.000
_cell.angle_alpha   90.00
_cell.angle_beta   90.00
_cell.angle_gamma   90.00
#
_symmetry.space_group_name_H-M   'P 1'
#
loop_
_entity.id
_entity.type
_entity.pdbx_description
1 polymer ?
#
loop_
_entity_poly.entity_id
_entity_poly.type
_entity_poly.pdbx_seq_one_letter_code
_entity_poly.pdbx_strand_id
1 'polypeptide(L)'
;TPQKDLKWNCETWYCVEQFFKMATEEEKEKFFDLVKKGNIGLSANYLNFNDLADCKYLKEKIHTMQEICGEQGIQIKTAMIADINGISMGQRDAMIENGVEFLYTNIHTHHGMYPLYQNQKPYFWENEDGKRLLVWNGEHYNLGNALGIVLNKNVNFMTENYFGKKNGDVAGLLENLHTNLSASIKEYEENGYPYDFYI
;
A
#
# COMPACT_ATOMS: atom_id res chain seq x y z
N THR A 1 10.62 21.59 12.15
CA THR A 1 10.67 21.64 10.67
C THR A 1 9.61 20.69 10.13
N PRO A 2 8.87 21.04 9.06
CA PRO A 2 7.80 20.21 8.45
C PRO A 2 8.24 18.78 8.07
N GLN A 3 9.54 18.53 7.97
CA GLN A 3 10.11 17.25 7.58
C GLN A 3 10.11 16.17 8.69
N LYS A 4 9.86 16.55 9.96
CA LYS A 4 9.87 15.56 11.07
C LYS A 4 8.72 14.56 11.00
N ASP A 5 7.62 14.94 10.38
CA ASP A 5 6.39 14.13 10.31
C ASP A 5 6.22 13.43 8.96
N LEU A 6 7.19 13.58 8.04
CA LEU A 6 7.15 12.89 6.75
C LEU A 6 7.29 11.39 6.95
N LYS A 7 6.35 10.65 6.40
CA LYS A 7 6.35 9.19 6.31
C LYS A 7 6.49 8.78 4.86
N TRP A 8 7.26 7.74 4.61
CA TRP A 8 7.43 7.16 3.29
C TRP A 8 7.30 5.65 3.36
N ASN A 9 6.53 5.05 2.46
CA ASN A 9 6.44 3.60 2.32
C ASN A 9 7.17 3.14 1.07
N CYS A 10 8.12 2.23 1.24
CA CYS A 10 8.72 1.49 0.14
C CYS A 10 7.77 0.34 -0.21
N GLU A 11 6.97 0.52 -1.25
CA GLU A 11 5.97 -0.45 -1.69
C GLU A 11 6.63 -1.76 -2.16
N THR A 12 7.82 -1.66 -2.76
CA THR A 12 8.56 -2.81 -3.25
C THR A 12 10.00 -2.81 -2.74
N TRP A 13 10.50 -4.01 -2.41
CA TRP A 13 11.88 -4.18 -1.97
C TRP A 13 12.91 -3.92 -3.07
N TYR A 14 12.55 -4.16 -4.34
CA TYR A 14 13.47 -3.93 -5.47
C TYR A 14 14.06 -2.52 -5.48
N CYS A 15 13.27 -1.50 -5.18
CA CYS A 15 13.75 -0.12 -5.10
C CYS A 15 14.80 0.06 -4.00
N VAL A 16 14.61 -0.58 -2.85
CA VAL A 16 15.55 -0.59 -1.72
C VAL A 16 16.83 -1.33 -2.09
N GLU A 17 16.70 -2.48 -2.74
CA GLU A 17 17.86 -3.24 -3.24
C GLU A 17 18.69 -2.40 -4.23
N GLN A 18 18.06 -1.67 -5.14
CA GLN A 18 18.77 -0.80 -6.06
C GLN A 18 19.43 0.39 -5.35
N PHE A 19 18.76 0.99 -4.37
CA PHE A 19 19.34 2.02 -3.52
C PHE A 19 20.61 1.49 -2.81
N PHE A 20 20.57 0.31 -2.21
CA PHE A 20 21.71 -0.27 -1.50
C PHE A 20 22.91 -0.59 -2.40
N LYS A 21 22.71 -0.82 -3.71
CA LYS A 21 23.81 -1.01 -4.66
C LYS A 21 24.59 0.28 -4.93
N MET A 22 23.96 1.43 -4.71
CA MET A 22 24.54 2.75 -5.04
C MET A 22 24.91 3.56 -3.79
N ALA A 23 24.26 3.25 -2.66
CA ALA A 23 24.41 4.00 -1.43
C ALA A 23 25.73 3.70 -0.72
N THR A 24 26.28 4.72 -0.06
CA THR A 24 27.38 4.57 0.89
C THR A 24 26.89 3.86 2.16
N GLU A 25 27.81 3.34 2.96
CA GLU A 25 27.46 2.70 4.24
C GLU A 25 26.74 3.69 5.19
N GLU A 26 27.17 4.95 5.25
CA GLU A 26 26.51 6.01 6.02
C GLU A 26 25.05 6.23 5.58
N GLU A 27 24.78 6.20 4.28
CA GLU A 27 23.41 6.34 3.74
C GLU A 27 22.55 5.13 4.08
N LYS A 28 23.10 3.91 4.06
CA LYS A 28 22.42 2.68 4.48
C LYS A 28 22.09 2.71 5.97
N GLU A 29 23.04 3.10 6.81
CA GLU A 29 22.83 3.26 8.25
C GLU A 29 21.69 4.26 8.53
N LYS A 30 21.73 5.42 7.86
CA LYS A 30 20.68 6.43 7.97
C LYS A 30 19.31 5.93 7.51
N PHE A 31 19.27 5.14 6.44
CA PHE A 31 18.04 4.51 5.96
C PHE A 31 17.44 3.60 7.03
N PHE A 32 18.23 2.68 7.60
CA PHE A 32 17.76 1.79 8.66
C PHE A 32 17.36 2.53 9.95
N ASP A 33 18.05 3.61 10.28
CA ASP A 33 17.67 4.49 11.39
C ASP A 33 16.26 5.11 11.17
N LEU A 34 15.96 5.52 9.93
CA LEU A 34 14.65 6.07 9.58
C LEU A 34 13.57 4.98 9.60
N VAL A 35 13.91 3.74 9.22
CA VAL A 35 13.00 2.59 9.35
C VAL A 35 12.70 2.32 10.82
N LYS A 36 13.72 2.25 11.68
CA LYS A 36 13.56 2.03 13.13
C LYS A 36 12.75 3.14 13.81
N LYS A 37 12.85 4.37 13.33
CA LYS A 37 12.07 5.52 13.81
C LYS A 37 10.63 5.55 13.24
N GLY A 38 10.29 4.65 12.33
CA GLY A 38 8.99 4.60 11.67
C GLY A 38 8.75 5.75 10.68
N ASN A 39 9.79 6.39 10.17
CA ASN A 39 9.69 7.36 9.08
C ASN A 39 9.66 6.68 7.72
N ILE A 40 10.29 5.52 7.59
CA ILE A 40 10.24 4.68 6.39
C ILE A 40 9.57 3.36 6.75
N GLY A 41 8.50 3.03 6.02
CA GLY A 41 7.86 1.71 6.04
C GLY A 41 8.45 0.81 4.96
N LEU A 42 8.61 -0.47 5.28
CA LEU A 42 9.08 -1.49 4.35
C LEU A 42 7.97 -2.49 4.06
N SER A 43 7.88 -2.93 2.82
CA SER A 43 6.92 -3.92 2.35
C SER A 43 7.63 -5.20 1.95
N ALA A 44 7.10 -6.34 2.40
CA ALA A 44 7.56 -7.68 2.02
C ALA A 44 7.11 -8.08 0.62
N ASN A 45 7.02 -7.14 -0.30
CA ASN A 45 6.75 -7.36 -1.71
C ASN A 45 7.99 -7.02 -2.53
N TYR A 46 8.48 -7.98 -3.33
CA TYR A 46 9.70 -7.75 -4.10
C TYR A 46 9.47 -6.81 -5.28
N LEU A 47 8.42 -7.06 -6.05
CA LEU A 47 7.99 -6.25 -7.19
C LEU A 47 6.47 -6.23 -7.28
N ASN A 48 5.93 -5.15 -7.79
CA ASN A 48 4.51 -5.01 -8.10
C ASN A 48 4.28 -5.54 -9.53
N PHE A 49 3.92 -6.81 -9.66
CA PHE A 49 3.71 -7.46 -10.96
C PHE A 49 2.69 -8.58 -10.87
N ASN A 50 2.08 -8.93 -11.99
CA ASN A 50 1.26 -10.13 -12.09
C ASN A 50 2.13 -11.38 -12.01
N ASP A 51 1.70 -12.36 -11.24
CA ASP A 51 2.48 -13.53 -10.85
C ASP A 51 2.73 -14.52 -12.01
N LEU A 52 3.70 -14.21 -12.84
CA LEU A 52 4.34 -15.17 -13.74
C LEU A 52 5.70 -15.64 -13.22
N ALA A 53 6.05 -15.27 -11.99
CA ALA A 53 7.29 -15.66 -11.35
C ALA A 53 7.12 -16.97 -10.57
N ASP A 54 8.19 -17.76 -10.56
CA ASP A 54 8.26 -18.99 -9.77
C ASP A 54 8.12 -18.66 -8.26
N CYS A 55 7.26 -19.38 -7.57
CA CYS A 55 7.02 -19.22 -6.14
C CYS A 55 8.32 -19.38 -5.31
N LYS A 56 9.20 -20.30 -5.71
CA LYS A 56 10.50 -20.47 -5.07
C LYS A 56 11.36 -19.21 -5.16
N TYR A 57 11.38 -18.57 -6.34
CA TYR A 57 12.11 -17.30 -6.52
C TYR A 57 11.54 -16.19 -5.64
N LEU A 58 10.21 -16.06 -5.57
CA LEU A 58 9.55 -15.07 -4.71
C LEU A 58 9.90 -15.31 -3.24
N LYS A 59 9.86 -16.56 -2.80
CA LYS A 59 10.21 -16.96 -1.45
C LYS A 59 11.66 -16.61 -1.10
N GLU A 60 12.61 -16.92 -1.99
CA GLU A 60 14.03 -16.60 -1.81
C GLU A 60 14.25 -15.09 -1.72
N LYS A 61 13.55 -14.29 -2.55
CA LYS A 61 13.67 -12.83 -2.52
C LYS A 61 13.16 -12.22 -1.22
N ILE A 62 12.02 -12.69 -0.72
CA ILE A 62 11.48 -12.25 0.56
C ILE A 62 12.41 -12.70 1.70
N HIS A 63 12.94 -13.91 1.63
CA HIS A 63 13.89 -14.44 2.63
C HIS A 63 15.14 -13.55 2.72
N THR A 64 15.80 -13.27 1.59
CA THR A 64 16.97 -12.38 1.55
C THR A 64 16.69 -11.01 2.14
N MET A 65 15.53 -10.45 1.85
CA MET A 65 15.10 -9.18 2.42
C MET A 65 14.98 -9.27 3.95
N GLN A 66 14.37 -10.33 4.47
CA GLN A 66 14.23 -10.56 5.92
C GLN A 66 15.60 -10.74 6.59
N GLU A 67 16.56 -11.41 5.94
CA GLU A 67 17.93 -11.55 6.46
C GLU A 67 18.61 -10.19 6.56
N ILE A 68 18.62 -9.39 5.49
CA ILE A 68 19.24 -8.06 5.48
C ILE A 68 18.62 -7.15 6.57
N CYS A 69 17.31 -7.17 6.72
CA CYS A 69 16.64 -6.39 7.76
C CYS A 69 16.87 -6.97 9.15
N GLY A 70 16.94 -8.29 9.27
CA GLY A 70 17.21 -9.02 10.52
C GLY A 70 18.57 -8.69 11.12
N GLU A 71 19.61 -8.51 10.30
CA GLU A 71 20.94 -8.03 10.74
C GLU A 71 20.84 -6.66 11.43
N GLN A 72 19.83 -5.87 11.09
CA GLN A 72 19.55 -4.57 11.70
C GLN A 72 18.53 -4.63 12.86
N GLY A 73 18.09 -5.83 13.26
CA GLY A 73 17.05 -6.04 14.27
C GLY A 73 15.65 -5.63 13.79
N ILE A 74 15.43 -5.61 12.49
CA ILE A 74 14.13 -5.25 11.86
C ILE A 74 13.49 -6.52 11.31
N GLN A 75 12.22 -6.76 11.65
CA GLN A 75 11.39 -7.79 11.03
C GLN A 75 10.28 -7.13 10.22
N ILE A 76 10.17 -7.47 8.95
CA ILE A 76 9.12 -6.96 8.09
C ILE A 76 7.93 -7.92 8.17
N LYS A 77 6.84 -7.45 8.78
CA LYS A 77 5.61 -8.23 8.98
C LYS A 77 4.48 -7.88 8.01
N THR A 78 4.67 -6.81 7.24
CA THR A 78 3.65 -6.28 6.34
C THR A 78 4.10 -6.33 4.90
N ALA A 79 3.16 -6.57 4.01
CA ALA A 79 3.31 -6.38 2.59
C ALA A 79 2.25 -5.40 2.06
N MET A 80 2.58 -4.66 1.02
CA MET A 80 1.67 -3.79 0.30
C MET A 80 1.72 -4.12 -1.18
N ILE A 81 0.56 -4.21 -1.80
CA ILE A 81 0.44 -4.43 -3.24
C ILE A 81 -0.64 -3.48 -3.76
N ALA A 82 -0.27 -2.65 -4.72
CA ALA A 82 -1.18 -1.70 -5.32
C ALA A 82 -1.12 -1.76 -6.84
N ASP A 83 -2.19 -1.34 -7.49
CA ASP A 83 -2.29 -1.17 -8.95
C ASP A 83 -2.03 -2.45 -9.78
N ILE A 84 -2.35 -3.61 -9.21
CA ILE A 84 -2.32 -4.89 -9.92
C ILE A 84 -3.62 -5.67 -9.72
N ASN A 85 -3.88 -6.63 -10.59
CA ASN A 85 -5.16 -7.36 -10.64
C ASN A 85 -5.28 -8.48 -9.61
N GLY A 86 -4.46 -8.47 -8.59
CA GLY A 86 -4.41 -9.49 -7.54
C GLY A 86 -3.05 -10.20 -7.49
N ILE A 87 -2.94 -11.16 -6.59
CA ILE A 87 -1.75 -11.96 -6.34
C ILE A 87 -2.09 -13.44 -6.33
N SER A 88 -1.10 -14.28 -6.63
CA SER A 88 -1.27 -15.74 -6.61
C SER A 88 -1.26 -16.31 -5.18
N MET A 89 -1.78 -17.51 -5.06
CA MET A 89 -1.62 -18.32 -3.84
C MET A 89 -0.14 -18.58 -3.52
N GLY A 90 0.69 -18.73 -4.56
CA GLY A 90 2.13 -18.91 -4.38
C GLY A 90 2.81 -17.70 -3.74
N GLN A 91 2.41 -16.49 -4.09
CA GLN A 91 2.94 -15.27 -3.45
C GLN A 91 2.45 -15.15 -2.00
N ARG A 92 1.17 -15.47 -1.71
CA ARG A 92 0.67 -15.59 -0.34
C ARG A 92 1.53 -16.56 0.49
N ASP A 93 1.78 -17.75 -0.04
CA ASP A 93 2.54 -18.78 0.67
C ASP A 93 4.00 -18.35 0.91
N ALA A 94 4.63 -17.72 -0.08
CA ALA A 94 5.96 -17.15 0.05
C ALA A 94 6.03 -16.07 1.15
N MET A 95 5.00 -15.22 1.28
CA MET A 95 4.90 -14.23 2.36
C MET A 95 4.73 -14.91 3.71
N ILE A 96 3.79 -15.85 3.86
CA ILE A 96 3.51 -16.57 5.11
C ILE A 96 4.76 -17.32 5.60
N GLU A 97 5.45 -18.01 4.72
CA GLU A 97 6.65 -18.77 5.08
C GLU A 97 7.83 -17.91 5.52
N ASN A 98 7.83 -16.64 5.12
CA ASN A 98 8.83 -15.64 5.53
C ASN A 98 8.37 -14.73 6.70
N GLY A 99 7.29 -15.10 7.40
CA GLY A 99 6.85 -14.41 8.61
C GLY A 99 6.08 -13.12 8.37
N VAL A 100 5.56 -12.92 7.16
CA VAL A 100 4.63 -11.82 6.88
C VAL A 100 3.26 -12.18 7.46
N GLU A 101 2.68 -11.24 8.19
CA GLU A 101 1.40 -11.43 8.90
C GLU A 101 0.26 -10.63 8.27
N PHE A 102 0.59 -9.50 7.64
CA PHE A 102 -0.38 -8.51 7.15
C PHE A 102 -0.14 -8.17 5.69
N LEU A 103 -1.23 -8.09 4.92
CA LEU A 103 -1.20 -7.66 3.54
C LEU A 103 -2.19 -6.53 3.32
N TYR A 104 -1.70 -5.38 2.85
CA TYR A 104 -2.54 -4.29 2.37
C TYR A 104 -2.62 -4.35 0.85
N THR A 105 -3.82 -4.32 0.29
CA THR A 105 -4.01 -4.35 -1.16
C THR A 105 -4.90 -3.22 -1.64
N ASN A 106 -4.48 -2.60 -2.75
CA ASN A 106 -5.27 -1.63 -3.53
C ASN A 106 -5.42 -2.16 -4.94
N ILE A 107 -6.54 -2.81 -5.21
CA ILE A 107 -6.77 -3.44 -6.51
C ILE A 107 -7.09 -2.38 -7.56
N HIS A 108 -6.54 -2.57 -8.75
CA HIS A 108 -6.84 -1.74 -9.91
C HIS A 108 -8.26 -2.04 -10.45
N THR A 109 -9.20 -1.18 -10.12
CA THR A 109 -10.63 -1.41 -10.42
C THR A 109 -11.00 -1.32 -11.90
N HIS A 110 -10.11 -0.81 -12.77
CA HIS A 110 -10.35 -0.77 -14.22
C HIS A 110 -10.27 -2.15 -14.88
N HIS A 111 -9.61 -3.12 -14.25
CA HIS A 111 -9.37 -4.46 -14.79
C HIS A 111 -10.07 -5.56 -14.01
N GLY A 112 -10.77 -5.23 -12.95
CA GLY A 112 -11.46 -6.19 -12.12
C GLY A 112 -12.23 -5.54 -11.00
N MET A 113 -12.89 -6.37 -10.20
CA MET A 113 -13.63 -5.94 -9.02
C MET A 113 -12.84 -6.31 -7.75
N TYR A 114 -13.17 -5.65 -6.65
CA TYR A 114 -12.63 -6.03 -5.35
C TYR A 114 -12.94 -7.51 -5.05
N PRO A 115 -11.98 -8.25 -4.49
CA PRO A 115 -12.23 -9.60 -4.02
C PRO A 115 -13.44 -9.61 -3.10
N LEU A 116 -14.35 -10.54 -3.33
CA LEU A 116 -15.57 -10.69 -2.55
C LEU A 116 -16.48 -9.44 -2.52
N TYR A 117 -16.33 -8.53 -3.48
CA TYR A 117 -17.03 -7.24 -3.53
C TYR A 117 -16.85 -6.40 -2.24
N GLN A 118 -15.68 -6.53 -1.59
CA GLN A 118 -15.41 -5.88 -0.32
C GLN A 118 -14.16 -5.02 -0.42
N ASN A 119 -14.35 -3.69 -0.33
CA ASN A 119 -13.26 -2.78 -0.01
C ASN A 119 -13.39 -2.31 1.44
N GLN A 120 -12.33 -1.72 1.98
CA GLN A 120 -12.27 -1.28 3.38
C GLN A 120 -12.66 -2.37 4.39
N LYS A 121 -12.39 -3.63 4.08
CA LYS A 121 -12.70 -4.76 4.96
C LYS A 121 -11.53 -5.71 5.08
N PRO A 122 -11.22 -6.17 6.30
CA PRO A 122 -10.24 -7.22 6.53
C PRO A 122 -10.85 -8.61 6.30
N TYR A 123 -9.99 -9.52 5.86
CA TYR A 123 -10.29 -10.95 5.85
C TYR A 123 -9.00 -11.76 6.07
N PHE A 124 -9.16 -12.99 6.52
CA PHE A 124 -8.04 -13.93 6.59
C PHE A 124 -7.95 -14.73 5.30
N TRP A 125 -6.77 -14.70 4.69
CA TRP A 125 -6.46 -15.53 3.55
C TRP A 125 -5.58 -16.71 4.00
N GLU A 126 -6.22 -17.86 4.14
CA GLU A 126 -5.62 -19.07 4.68
C GLU A 126 -4.98 -19.94 3.57
N ASN A 127 -3.87 -20.59 3.88
CA ASN A 127 -3.24 -21.57 3.04
C ASN A 127 -3.67 -23.00 3.43
N GLU A 128 -3.18 -24.01 2.68
CA GLU A 128 -3.52 -25.43 2.91
C GLU A 128 -3.06 -25.94 4.28
N ASP A 129 -2.03 -25.34 4.87
CA ASP A 129 -1.50 -25.69 6.21
C ASP A 129 -2.26 -25.01 7.36
N GLY A 130 -3.31 -24.23 7.07
CA GLY A 130 -4.05 -23.46 8.06
C GLY A 130 -3.33 -22.18 8.53
N LYS A 131 -2.21 -21.82 7.92
CA LYS A 131 -1.55 -20.53 8.13
C LYS A 131 -2.22 -19.43 7.30
N ARG A 132 -2.21 -18.20 7.80
CA ARG A 132 -3.02 -17.14 7.19
C ARG A 132 -2.36 -15.77 7.25
N LEU A 133 -2.66 -14.96 6.24
CA LEU A 133 -2.44 -13.51 6.25
C LEU A 133 -3.72 -12.79 6.69
N LEU A 134 -3.59 -11.74 7.47
CA LEU A 134 -4.66 -10.75 7.59
C LEU A 134 -4.54 -9.80 6.42
N VAL A 135 -5.54 -9.82 5.54
CA VAL A 135 -5.59 -8.95 4.35
C VAL A 135 -6.53 -7.79 4.61
N TRP A 136 -6.09 -6.59 4.29
CA TRP A 136 -6.94 -5.40 4.22
C TRP A 136 -7.07 -4.95 2.77
N ASN A 137 -8.29 -4.94 2.28
CA ASN A 137 -8.64 -4.42 0.98
C ASN A 137 -8.94 -2.93 1.11
N GLY A 138 -8.00 -2.08 0.75
CA GLY A 138 -8.15 -0.63 0.81
C GLY A 138 -8.89 -0.04 -0.37
N GLU A 139 -9.08 1.27 -0.35
CA GLU A 139 -9.59 2.02 -1.49
C GLU A 139 -8.62 1.99 -2.67
N HIS A 140 -9.14 2.28 -3.83
CA HIS A 140 -8.31 2.45 -5.02
C HIS A 140 -7.29 3.58 -4.79
N TYR A 141 -6.06 3.36 -5.23
CA TYR A 141 -4.93 4.29 -5.04
C TYR A 141 -5.18 5.71 -5.59
N ASN A 142 -6.17 5.90 -6.46
CA ASN A 142 -6.56 7.21 -6.98
C ASN A 142 -7.61 7.93 -6.09
N LEU A 143 -7.83 7.48 -4.87
CA LEU A 143 -8.80 8.10 -3.95
C LEU A 143 -8.58 9.61 -3.81
N GLY A 144 -7.33 10.08 -3.77
CA GLY A 144 -7.03 11.51 -3.77
C GLY A 144 -7.61 12.28 -4.96
N ASN A 145 -7.64 11.65 -6.15
CA ASN A 145 -8.29 12.22 -7.32
C ASN A 145 -9.81 12.24 -7.14
N ALA A 146 -10.38 11.15 -6.62
CA ALA A 146 -11.81 11.03 -6.36
C ALA A 146 -12.27 12.04 -5.30
N LEU A 147 -11.45 12.32 -4.29
CA LEU A 147 -11.71 13.35 -3.29
C LEU A 147 -11.47 14.79 -3.79
N GLY A 148 -10.92 14.96 -5.00
CA GLY A 148 -10.68 16.27 -5.60
C GLY A 148 -9.52 17.05 -4.96
N ILE A 149 -8.54 16.36 -4.35
CA ILE A 149 -7.42 16.98 -3.64
C ILE A 149 -6.12 17.00 -4.44
N VAL A 150 -6.12 16.54 -5.67
CA VAL A 150 -4.94 16.56 -6.52
C VAL A 150 -4.82 17.91 -7.22
N LEU A 151 -3.70 18.60 -6.97
CA LEU A 151 -3.31 19.82 -7.68
C LEU A 151 -2.98 19.45 -9.13
N ASN A 152 -3.93 19.64 -10.01
CA ASN A 152 -3.67 19.44 -11.41
C ASN A 152 -4.11 20.66 -12.22
N LYS A 153 -3.14 21.36 -12.78
CA LYS A 153 -3.42 22.41 -13.79
C LYS A 153 -3.93 21.82 -15.10
N ASN A 154 -3.60 20.58 -15.36
CA ASN A 154 -4.13 19.79 -16.45
C ASN A 154 -5.23 18.93 -15.85
N VAL A 155 -6.44 19.33 -16.05
CA VAL A 155 -7.62 18.69 -15.52
C VAL A 155 -7.55 17.18 -15.73
N ASN A 156 -7.49 16.45 -14.65
CA ASN A 156 -7.62 15.02 -14.69
C ASN A 156 -9.09 14.72 -15.07
N PHE A 157 -9.29 13.91 -16.09
CA PHE A 157 -10.59 13.41 -16.56
C PHE A 157 -11.53 13.02 -15.39
N MET A 158 -10.99 12.42 -14.34
CA MET A 158 -11.77 12.01 -13.18
C MET A 158 -12.29 13.19 -12.36
N THR A 159 -11.47 14.20 -12.13
CA THR A 159 -11.88 15.39 -11.34
C THR A 159 -12.86 16.27 -12.05
N GLU A 160 -12.77 16.47 -13.37
CA GLU A 160 -13.75 17.24 -14.11
C GLU A 160 -15.12 16.56 -14.20
N ASN A 161 -15.12 15.27 -14.49
CA ASN A 161 -16.37 14.56 -14.78
C ASN A 161 -17.16 14.17 -13.52
N TYR A 162 -16.48 13.93 -12.41
CA TYR A 162 -17.14 13.48 -11.19
C TYR A 162 -17.46 14.60 -10.19
N PHE A 163 -16.67 15.67 -10.15
CA PHE A 163 -16.81 16.69 -9.11
C PHE A 163 -17.02 18.11 -9.64
N GLY A 164 -16.95 18.34 -10.93
CA GLY A 164 -17.38 19.58 -11.60
C GLY A 164 -16.67 20.86 -11.14
N LYS A 165 -15.66 20.77 -10.28
CA LYS A 165 -14.92 21.93 -9.73
C LYS A 165 -13.52 21.99 -10.31
N LYS A 166 -13.12 23.18 -10.73
CA LYS A 166 -11.74 23.44 -11.15
C LYS A 166 -10.85 23.50 -9.91
N ASN A 167 -9.88 22.61 -9.82
CA ASN A 167 -8.88 22.57 -8.76
C ASN A 167 -7.81 23.65 -9.03
N GLY A 168 -8.12 24.90 -8.76
CA GLY A 168 -7.23 26.02 -9.05
C GLY A 168 -6.36 26.48 -7.88
N ASP A 169 -6.81 26.25 -6.66
CA ASP A 169 -6.16 26.74 -5.46
C ASP A 169 -6.32 25.81 -4.25
N VAL A 170 -5.55 26.05 -3.20
CA VAL A 170 -5.56 25.23 -1.98
C VAL A 170 -6.91 25.28 -1.25
N ALA A 171 -7.59 26.44 -1.27
CA ALA A 171 -8.88 26.60 -0.60
C ALA A 171 -9.95 25.74 -1.29
N GLY A 172 -9.97 25.73 -2.63
CA GLY A 172 -10.86 24.86 -3.41
C GLY A 172 -10.58 23.38 -3.20
N LEU A 173 -9.32 22.98 -3.03
CA LEU A 173 -8.96 21.60 -2.70
C LEU A 173 -9.44 21.19 -1.32
N LEU A 174 -9.31 22.05 -0.31
CA LEU A 174 -9.79 21.78 1.04
C LEU A 174 -11.32 21.69 1.09
N GLU A 175 -12.03 22.53 0.34
CA GLU A 175 -13.48 22.46 0.21
C GLU A 175 -13.92 21.13 -0.44
N ASN A 176 -13.24 20.70 -1.52
CA ASN A 176 -13.48 19.43 -2.17
C ASN A 176 -13.24 18.27 -1.21
N LEU A 177 -12.10 18.26 -0.50
CA LEU A 177 -11.78 17.23 0.48
C LEU A 177 -12.87 17.13 1.53
N HIS A 178 -13.24 18.25 2.15
CA HIS A 178 -14.25 18.28 3.20
C HIS A 178 -15.60 17.75 2.72
N THR A 179 -16.03 18.16 1.54
CA THR A 179 -17.32 17.75 0.98
C THR A 179 -17.31 16.26 0.59
N ASN A 180 -16.30 15.85 -0.17
CA ASN A 180 -16.28 14.50 -0.75
C ASN A 180 -15.92 13.44 0.28
N LEU A 181 -14.99 13.71 1.19
CA LEU A 181 -14.63 12.79 2.26
C LEU A 181 -15.81 12.61 3.24
N SER A 182 -16.49 13.70 3.60
CA SER A 182 -17.67 13.61 4.48
C SER A 182 -18.79 12.80 3.83
N ALA A 183 -19.01 12.95 2.54
CA ALA A 183 -19.98 12.15 1.80
C ALA A 183 -19.59 10.68 1.75
N SER A 184 -18.32 10.37 1.50
CA SER A 184 -17.81 9.00 1.47
C SER A 184 -17.91 8.32 2.84
N ILE A 185 -17.52 9.01 3.91
CA ILE A 185 -17.63 8.49 5.28
C ILE A 185 -19.10 8.20 5.62
N LYS A 186 -20.00 9.13 5.31
CA LYS A 186 -21.43 8.94 5.55
C LYS A 186 -21.98 7.72 4.79
N GLU A 187 -21.58 7.52 3.54
CA GLU A 187 -21.96 6.34 2.76
C GLU A 187 -21.52 5.04 3.42
N TYR A 188 -20.28 4.99 3.95
CA TYR A 188 -19.78 3.83 4.69
C TYR A 188 -20.57 3.58 5.97
N GLU A 189 -20.87 4.63 6.74
CA GLU A 189 -21.66 4.54 7.97
C GLU A 189 -23.08 4.02 7.68
N GLU A 190 -23.76 4.56 6.66
CA GLU A 190 -25.08 4.12 6.23
C GLU A 190 -25.12 2.68 5.74
N ASN A 191 -24.00 2.18 5.19
CA ASN A 191 -23.82 0.79 4.77
C ASN A 191 -23.32 -0.13 5.90
N GLY A 192 -23.27 0.34 7.14
CA GLY A 192 -22.92 -0.45 8.32
C GLY A 192 -21.43 -0.75 8.44
N TYR A 193 -20.57 0.18 8.00
CA TYR A 193 -19.12 0.08 8.20
C TYR A 193 -18.79 0.01 9.69
N PRO A 194 -18.12 -1.04 10.18
CA PRO A 194 -18.03 -1.30 11.61
C PRO A 194 -16.82 -0.69 12.30
N TYR A 195 -15.96 0.02 11.56
CA TYR A 195 -14.69 0.54 12.07
C TYR A 195 -14.74 2.06 12.25
N ASP A 196 -13.99 2.57 13.22
CA ASP A 196 -13.85 3.99 13.54
C ASP A 196 -12.66 4.65 12.81
N PHE A 197 -12.13 4.00 11.79
CA PHE A 197 -11.06 4.52 10.92
C PHE A 197 -11.35 4.21 9.44
N TYR A 198 -10.73 4.99 8.58
CA TYR A 198 -10.82 4.90 7.12
C TYR A 198 -9.41 4.92 6.54
N ILE A 199 -9.09 3.99 5.61
CA ILE A 199 -7.76 3.85 4.99
C ILE A 199 -7.85 4.08 3.49
#